data_42c81beb5f11997b85f5010fc374186d
#
_entry.id   42c81beb5f11997b85f5010fc374186d
#
_cell.length_a   1.000
_cell.length_b   1.000
_cell.length_c   1.000
_cell.angle_alpha   90.00
_cell.angle_beta   90.00
_cell.angle_gamma   90.00
#
_symmetry.space_group_name_H-M   'P 1'
#
loop_
_entity.id
_entity.type
_entity.pdbx_description
1 polymer ?
#
loop_
_entity_poly.entity_id
_entity_poly.type
_entity_poly.pdbx_seq_one_letter_code
_entity_poly.pdbx_strand_id
1 'polypeptide(L)'
;MLLAGTLLAAGGCVATVGPGYYGGGYYSGVVTVAPPPPQVEVVGVAPTPGYVWFGGYWDWRGGRHYWVPGRWGPGRPGYHWVPHGWVRAGGGWRMAPGHWAR
;
A
#
# COMPACT_ATOMS: atom_id res chain seq x y z
N MET A 1 6.63 31.93 -17.87
CA MET A 1 6.34 31.52 -17.59
C MET A 1 6.32 30.83 -17.33
N LEU A 2 6.12 30.66 -17.27
CA LEU A 2 5.85 29.85 -16.98
C LEU A 2 5.90 29.09 -16.77
N LEU A 3 5.92 28.94 -16.79
CA LEU A 3 5.80 28.00 -16.54
C LEU A 3 5.73 27.35 -16.15
N ALA A 4 5.76 27.38 -16.17
CA ALA A 4 5.40 26.52 -15.77
C ALA A 4 5.33 25.87 -15.42
N GLY A 5 5.36 25.89 -15.57
CA GLY A 5 4.95 24.97 -15.21
C GLY A 5 5.13 24.41 -15.00
N THR A 6 5.17 24.26 -14.96
CA THR A 6 5.00 23.41 -14.68
C THR A 6 5.14 22.76 -14.34
N LEU A 7 5.26 22.72 -14.52
CA LEU A 7 5.10 21.78 -14.17
C LEU A 7 5.09 21.20 -13.82
N LEU A 8 5.14 21.12 -13.94
CA LEU A 8 4.79 20.28 -13.58
C LEU A 8 4.77 19.73 -13.30
N ALA A 9 4.98 19.84 -13.41
CA ALA A 9 4.55 19.01 -13.15
C ALA A 9 4.59 18.57 -12.88
N ALA A 10 4.80 18.55 -12.98
CA ALA A 10 4.40 17.81 -12.73
C ALA A 10 4.33 17.30 -12.50
N GLY A 11 4.47 17.35 -12.64
CA GLY A 11 3.93 16.46 -12.43
C GLY A 11 4.05 16.01 -12.24
N GLY A 12 4.19 15.87 -12.29
CA GLY A 12 3.79 14.97 -12.05
C GLY A 12 3.91 14.60 -11.83
N CYS A 13 3.95 14.30 -11.70
CA CYS A 13 3.59 13.56 -11.43
C CYS A 13 3.43 13.09 -11.17
N VAL A 14 3.44 13.04 -11.21
CA VAL A 14 2.89 12.26 -10.96
C VAL A 14 2.72 11.67 -10.97
N ALA A 15 2.83 11.52 -11.18
CA ALA A 15 2.38 10.68 -11.13
C ALA A 15 2.35 10.13 -11.00
N THR A 16 2.32 9.95 -11.05
CA THR A 16 2.06 9.26 -10.83
C THR A 16 1.73 8.71 -10.55
N VAL A 17 1.37 8.57 -10.48
CA VAL A 17 0.84 7.95 -10.13
C VAL A 17 0.30 7.47 -10.15
N GLY A 18 0.01 7.37 -10.18
CA GLY A 18 -0.71 6.71 -10.19
C GLY A 18 -1.37 6.32 -10.08
N PRO A 19 -1.75 6.00 -10.22
CA PRO A 19 -2.58 5.50 -9.99
C PRO A 19 -3.11 4.86 -9.60
N GLY A 20 -3.37 4.69 -9.61
CA GLY A 20 -3.90 3.93 -9.28
C GLY A 20 -4.07 3.63 -8.67
N TYR A 21 -4.17 3.60 -8.61
CA TYR A 21 -4.15 3.24 -7.89
C TYR A 21 -4.60 3.56 -7.02
N TYR A 22 -5.07 3.48 -6.92
CA TYR A 22 -5.18 3.61 -6.07
C TYR A 22 -4.39 4.02 -5.31
N GLY A 23 -4.85 4.35 -5.27
CA GLY A 23 -3.95 4.32 -4.27
C GLY A 23 -2.62 4.35 -4.58
N GLY A 24 -2.47 4.76 -5.22
CA GLY A 24 -1.14 4.77 -5.48
C GLY A 24 -0.55 3.43 -5.54
N GLY A 25 0.40 3.26 -6.18
CA GLY A 25 1.13 2.06 -6.26
C GLY A 25 1.92 1.78 -4.99
N TYR A 26 2.60 0.71 -5.00
CA TYR A 26 3.51 0.32 -3.95
C TYR A 26 4.93 0.45 -4.47
N TYR A 27 5.89 0.51 -3.54
CA TYR A 27 7.29 0.54 -3.90
C TYR A 27 7.70 -0.84 -4.44
N SER A 28 8.25 -0.89 -5.64
CA SER A 28 8.55 -2.15 -6.32
C SER A 28 10.01 -2.57 -6.23
N GLY A 29 10.85 -1.78 -5.59
CA GLY A 29 12.28 -2.09 -5.48
C GLY A 29 12.61 -3.00 -4.32
N VAL A 30 13.89 -3.36 -4.21
CA VAL A 30 14.40 -4.12 -3.08
C VAL A 30 14.92 -3.15 -2.04
N VAL A 31 14.50 -3.36 -0.79
CA VAL A 31 14.87 -2.54 0.35
C VAL A 31 15.80 -3.35 1.25
N THR A 32 16.91 -2.76 1.67
CA THR A 32 17.87 -3.46 2.52
C THR A 32 17.56 -3.37 4.01
N VAL A 33 16.59 -2.53 4.38
CA VAL A 33 16.16 -2.38 5.77
C VAL A 33 15.00 -3.31 6.02
N ALA A 34 15.17 -4.24 6.97
CA ALA A 34 14.10 -5.18 7.30
C ALA A 34 12.87 -4.43 7.81
N PRO A 35 11.66 -4.85 7.40
CA PRO A 35 10.46 -4.22 7.93
C PRO A 35 10.32 -4.53 9.41
N PRO A 36 9.80 -3.57 10.20
CA PRO A 36 9.49 -3.84 11.60
C PRO A 36 8.36 -4.87 11.72
N PRO A 37 8.15 -5.46 12.89
CA PRO A 37 6.99 -6.31 13.08
C PRO A 37 5.70 -5.53 12.81
N PRO A 38 4.67 -6.18 12.27
CA PRO A 38 3.39 -5.50 12.05
C PRO A 38 2.83 -4.92 13.34
N GLN A 39 2.23 -3.74 13.23
CA GLN A 39 1.58 -3.14 14.39
C GLN A 39 0.29 -3.88 14.71
N VAL A 40 -0.01 -3.98 16.01
CA VAL A 40 -1.26 -4.58 16.45
C VAL A 40 -2.38 -3.55 16.24
N GLU A 41 -3.45 -3.98 15.59
CA GLU A 41 -4.58 -3.10 15.30
C GLU A 41 -5.84 -3.65 15.93
N VAL A 42 -6.70 -2.74 16.40
CA VAL A 42 -8.02 -3.10 16.89
C VAL A 42 -8.96 -3.09 15.70
N VAL A 43 -9.39 -4.28 15.28
CA VAL A 43 -10.23 -4.41 14.09
C VAL A 43 -11.67 -4.02 14.38
N GLY A 44 -12.19 -4.46 15.53
CA GLY A 44 -13.57 -4.15 15.89
C GLY A 44 -14.58 -4.92 15.05
N VAL A 45 -15.73 -4.30 14.83
CA VAL A 45 -16.85 -4.90 14.13
C VAL A 45 -17.06 -4.18 12.81
N ALA A 46 -17.39 -4.93 11.77
CA ALA A 46 -17.65 -4.34 10.46
C ALA A 46 -18.77 -3.29 10.55
N PRO A 47 -18.56 -2.10 9.99
CA PRO A 47 -19.57 -1.04 10.07
C PRO A 47 -20.83 -1.34 9.25
N THR A 48 -20.71 -2.23 8.28
CA THR A 48 -21.85 -2.60 7.45
C THR A 48 -21.62 -4.02 6.91
N PRO A 49 -22.69 -4.78 6.66
CA PRO A 49 -22.56 -6.12 6.10
C PRO A 49 -21.81 -6.11 4.77
N GLY A 50 -21.01 -7.13 4.55
CA GLY A 50 -20.23 -7.26 3.32
C GLY A 50 -18.91 -6.52 3.31
N TYR A 51 -18.61 -5.74 4.36
CA TYR A 51 -17.32 -5.10 4.48
C TYR A 51 -16.28 -6.08 5.00
N VAL A 52 -15.04 -5.89 4.56
CA VAL A 52 -13.90 -6.67 5.03
C VAL A 52 -12.84 -5.73 5.57
N TRP A 53 -11.98 -6.28 6.40
CA TRP A 53 -10.87 -5.53 6.96
C TRP A 53 -9.66 -5.63 6.04
N PHE A 54 -9.19 -4.48 5.56
CA PHE A 54 -7.94 -4.39 4.85
C PHE A 54 -6.86 -4.08 5.87
N GLY A 55 -6.12 -5.11 6.29
CA GLY A 55 -5.13 -4.95 7.36
C GLY A 55 -4.06 -3.93 7.03
N GLY A 56 -3.55 -3.29 8.05
CA GLY A 56 -2.46 -2.35 7.90
C GLY A 56 -1.17 -3.04 7.47
N TYR A 57 -0.24 -2.26 6.97
CA TYR A 57 1.03 -2.80 6.48
C TYR A 57 2.09 -1.72 6.49
N TRP A 58 3.34 -2.16 6.40
CA TRP A 58 4.46 -1.24 6.24
C TRP A 58 4.65 -0.91 4.77
N ASP A 59 4.67 0.38 4.45
CA ASP A 59 5.02 0.89 3.14
C ASP A 59 6.45 1.43 3.21
N TRP A 60 7.03 1.71 2.08
CA TRP A 60 8.38 2.28 2.01
C TRP A 60 8.31 3.64 1.34
N ARG A 61 8.61 4.69 2.10
CA ARG A 61 8.58 6.06 1.61
C ARG A 61 9.69 6.87 2.24
N GLY A 62 10.32 7.69 1.44
CA GLY A 62 11.34 8.60 1.95
C GLY A 62 12.49 7.90 2.65
N GLY A 63 12.83 6.72 2.19
CA GLY A 63 13.96 5.97 2.74
C GLY A 63 13.67 5.26 4.04
N ARG A 64 12.41 5.06 4.39
CA ARG A 64 12.08 4.38 5.64
C ARG A 64 10.73 3.66 5.53
N HIS A 65 10.52 2.72 6.45
CA HIS A 65 9.22 2.07 6.58
C HIS A 65 8.21 3.03 7.20
N TYR A 66 7.01 3.00 6.67
CA TYR A 66 5.93 3.89 7.06
C TYR A 66 4.67 3.05 7.23
N TRP A 67 4.06 3.11 8.42
CA TRP A 67 2.87 2.29 8.69
C TRP A 67 1.63 2.89 8.02
N VAL A 68 0.95 2.07 7.23
CA VAL A 68 -0.35 2.40 6.64
C VAL A 68 -1.41 1.68 7.46
N PRO A 69 -2.28 2.41 8.18
CA PRO A 69 -3.28 1.76 9.03
C PRO A 69 -4.28 0.95 8.22
N GLY A 70 -4.78 -0.10 8.84
CA GLY A 70 -5.86 -0.87 8.25
C GLY A 70 -7.16 -0.10 8.20
N ARG A 71 -8.10 -0.58 7.42
CA ARG A 71 -9.40 0.06 7.27
C ARG A 71 -10.44 -0.95 6.83
N TRP A 72 -11.70 -0.59 7.09
CA TRP A 72 -12.83 -1.34 6.54
C TRP A 72 -13.15 -0.86 5.14
N GLY A 73 -13.56 -1.78 4.28
CA GLY A 73 -14.01 -1.43 2.94
C GLY A 73 -14.85 -2.53 2.33
N PRO A 74 -15.46 -2.26 1.18
CA PRO A 74 -16.33 -3.24 0.54
C PRO A 74 -15.59 -4.53 0.21
N GLY A 75 -16.22 -5.65 0.50
CA GLY A 75 -15.69 -6.95 0.14
C GLY A 75 -15.95 -7.28 -1.32
N ARG A 76 -15.39 -8.39 -1.74
CA ARG A 76 -15.61 -8.93 -3.08
C ARG A 76 -16.16 -10.34 -2.93
N PRO A 77 -17.43 -10.58 -3.28
CA PRO A 77 -18.05 -11.89 -3.07
C PRO A 77 -17.23 -13.01 -3.70
N GLY A 78 -17.03 -14.08 -2.95
CA GLY A 78 -16.26 -15.22 -3.41
C GLY A 78 -14.75 -15.04 -3.27
N TYR A 79 -14.29 -13.91 -2.75
CA TYR A 79 -12.86 -13.62 -2.57
C TYR A 79 -12.58 -13.20 -1.14
N HIS A 80 -11.33 -13.33 -0.74
CA HIS A 80 -10.84 -12.75 0.51
C HIS A 80 -9.64 -11.87 0.22
N TRP A 81 -9.40 -10.92 1.10
CA TRP A 81 -8.28 -9.99 0.94
C TRP A 81 -7.02 -10.57 1.56
N VAL A 82 -5.95 -10.58 0.76
CA VAL A 82 -4.61 -10.91 1.23
C VAL A 82 -3.85 -9.59 1.38
N PRO A 83 -3.44 -9.23 2.60
CA PRO A 83 -2.82 -7.93 2.82
C PRO A 83 -1.43 -7.82 2.20
N HIS A 84 -0.98 -6.59 2.03
CA HIS A 84 0.41 -6.33 1.64
C HIS A 84 1.36 -6.91 2.69
N GLY A 85 2.51 -7.37 2.24
CA GLY A 85 3.54 -7.88 3.12
C GLY A 85 4.90 -7.69 2.50
N TRP A 86 5.93 -8.12 3.21
CA TRP A 86 7.30 -8.06 2.73
C TRP A 86 7.86 -9.46 2.65
N VAL A 87 8.59 -9.75 1.58
CA VAL A 87 9.24 -11.04 1.37
C VAL A 87 10.72 -10.83 1.14
N ARG A 88 11.52 -11.82 1.53
CA ARG A 88 12.95 -11.78 1.27
C ARG A 88 13.19 -11.85 -0.23
N ALA A 89 14.11 -11.02 -0.72
CA ALA A 89 14.42 -10.97 -2.13
C ALA A 89 15.83 -10.42 -2.32
N GLY A 90 16.68 -11.16 -2.99
CA GLY A 90 18.06 -10.74 -3.19
C GLY A 90 18.74 -10.49 -1.85
N GLY A 91 19.43 -9.42 -1.68
CA GLY A 91 20.06 -9.06 -0.42
C GLY A 91 19.17 -8.24 0.50
N GLY A 92 17.86 -8.26 0.30
CA GLY A 92 16.98 -7.42 1.08
C GLY A 92 15.54 -7.91 1.10
N TRP A 93 14.61 -6.99 0.93
CA TRP A 93 13.18 -7.23 1.07
C TRP A 93 12.43 -6.56 -0.06
N ARG A 94 11.37 -7.19 -0.52
CA ARG A 94 10.49 -6.64 -1.55
C ARG A 94 9.05 -6.73 -1.09
N MET A 95 8.26 -5.71 -1.40
CA MET A 95 6.86 -5.71 -1.04
C MET A 95 6.08 -6.68 -1.92
N ALA A 96 5.27 -7.52 -1.29
CA ALA A 96 4.27 -8.33 -1.94
C ALA A 96 2.96 -7.56 -1.85
N PRO A 97 2.40 -7.09 -2.97
CA PRO A 97 1.20 -6.25 -2.91
C PRO A 97 -0.02 -7.03 -2.44
N GLY A 98 -0.92 -6.36 -1.74
CA GLY A 98 -2.19 -6.93 -1.36
C GLY A 98 -3.02 -7.26 -2.58
N HIS A 99 -3.88 -8.27 -2.45
CA HIS A 99 -4.69 -8.71 -3.58
C HIS A 99 -5.87 -9.52 -3.10
N TRP A 100 -6.83 -9.70 -4.00
CA TRP A 100 -7.95 -10.60 -3.77
C TRP A 100 -7.56 -12.01 -4.16
N ALA A 101 -7.97 -12.98 -3.35
CA ALA A 101 -7.75 -14.40 -3.61
C ALA A 101 -9.03 -15.17 -3.37
N ARG A 102 -9.15 -16.32 -4.02
CA ARG A 102 -10.31 -17.19 -3.83
C ARG A 102 -10.12 -18.17 -2.69
#